data_562674151991882795ce64c24f53fcc6
#
_entry.id   562674151991882795ce64c24f53fcc6
#
_cell.length_a   1.000
_cell.length_b   1.000
_cell.length_c   1.000
_cell.angle_alpha   90.00
_cell.angle_beta   90.00
_cell.angle_gamma   90.00
#
_symmetry.space_group_name_H-M   'P 1'
#
loop_
_entity.id
_entity.type
_entity.pdbx_description
1 polymer ?
#
loop_
_entity_poly.entity_id
_entity_poly.type
_entity_poly.pdbx_seq_one_letter_code
_entity_poly.pdbx_strand_id
1 'polypeptide(L)'
;TERKKSEQDLKESFQRLRQSLQATVQAMAVTVEARDPYTAGHQRRAADLARAIAEEMGLSGEQIEGLYMAAKIHDIGKIAIPAEILNKPNRLTTVEFGLIKTHSQSGYDILKDIEFPWPIARMILEHHERIDGSGYPNGLAGDHLLPESRILSVADVVEAMASYRPYRPALGVKEALLEIERHAGMLYDPAAADACLGLFRSRGFQFEEIQ
;
A
#
# COMPACT_ATOMS: atom_id res chain seq x y z
N THR A 1 28.75 2.86 -33.51
CA THR A 1 29.32 1.50 -33.47
C THR A 1 28.23 0.53 -33.04
N GLU A 2 28.23 -0.71 -33.50
CA GLU A 2 27.26 -1.78 -33.19
C GLU A 2 27.00 -1.92 -31.68
N ARG A 3 28.07 -1.83 -30.87
CA ARG A 3 27.96 -1.89 -29.41
C ARG A 3 27.03 -0.81 -28.82
N LYS A 4 27.17 0.45 -29.26
CA LYS A 4 26.30 1.54 -28.80
C LYS A 4 24.86 1.34 -29.23
N LYS A 5 24.63 0.78 -30.41
CA LYS A 5 23.28 0.45 -30.88
C LYS A 5 22.68 -0.66 -30.04
N SER A 6 23.43 -1.74 -29.78
CA SER A 6 22.96 -2.84 -28.91
C SER A 6 22.66 -2.39 -27.48
N GLU A 7 23.51 -1.52 -26.90
CA GLU A 7 23.26 -0.93 -25.59
C GLU A 7 21.97 -0.07 -25.57
N GLN A 8 21.74 0.70 -26.65
CA GLN A 8 20.53 1.52 -26.79
C GLN A 8 19.28 0.63 -26.95
N ASP A 9 19.34 -0.38 -27.82
CA ASP A 9 18.24 -1.32 -28.07
C ASP A 9 17.87 -2.09 -26.79
N LEU A 10 18.88 -2.51 -26.00
CA LEU A 10 18.66 -3.15 -24.71
C LEU A 10 17.97 -2.20 -23.70
N LYS A 11 18.43 -0.96 -23.62
CA LYS A 11 17.82 0.05 -22.74
C LYS A 11 16.37 0.34 -23.11
N GLU A 12 16.08 0.46 -24.40
CA GLU A 12 14.70 0.67 -24.88
C GLU A 12 13.82 -0.55 -24.61
N SER A 13 14.34 -1.76 -24.81
CA SER A 13 13.63 -3.00 -24.49
C SER A 13 13.31 -3.09 -23.00
N PHE A 14 14.27 -2.77 -22.14
CA PHE A 14 14.07 -2.74 -20.70
C PHE A 14 13.03 -1.70 -20.26
N GLN A 15 13.05 -0.50 -20.86
CA GLN A 15 12.05 0.53 -20.60
C GLN A 15 10.63 0.09 -21.02
N ARG A 16 10.48 -0.55 -22.16
CA ARG A 16 9.19 -1.09 -22.62
C ARG A 16 8.66 -2.18 -21.68
N LEU A 17 9.53 -3.09 -21.24
CA LEU A 17 9.15 -4.14 -20.30
C LEU A 17 8.67 -3.54 -18.98
N ARG A 18 9.38 -2.54 -18.44
CA ARG A 18 9.02 -1.83 -17.23
C ARG A 18 7.67 -1.12 -17.36
N GLN A 19 7.43 -0.43 -18.48
CA GLN A 19 6.14 0.19 -18.76
C GLN A 19 5.00 -0.82 -18.85
N SER A 20 5.24 -1.97 -19.49
CA SER A 20 4.28 -3.05 -19.59
C SER A 20 3.92 -3.63 -18.22
N LEU A 21 4.91 -3.82 -17.34
CA LEU A 21 4.71 -4.26 -15.98
C LEU A 21 3.87 -3.24 -15.18
N GLN A 22 4.19 -1.97 -15.27
CA GLN A 22 3.42 -0.90 -14.62
C GLN A 22 1.96 -0.85 -15.10
N ALA A 23 1.74 -1.01 -16.41
CA ALA A 23 0.39 -1.06 -16.99
C ALA A 23 -0.39 -2.28 -16.49
N THR A 24 0.27 -3.44 -16.37
CA THR A 24 -0.35 -4.66 -15.82
C THR A 24 -0.76 -4.47 -14.35
N VAL A 25 0.13 -3.93 -13.53
CA VAL A 25 -0.15 -3.60 -12.13
C VAL A 25 -1.33 -2.62 -12.02
N GLN A 26 -1.37 -1.59 -12.90
CA GLN A 26 -2.48 -0.65 -12.93
C GLN A 26 -3.81 -1.33 -13.33
N ALA A 27 -3.81 -2.25 -14.29
CA ALA A 27 -5.01 -3.00 -14.66
C ALA A 27 -5.51 -3.90 -13.52
N MET A 28 -4.59 -4.52 -12.76
CA MET A 28 -4.94 -5.30 -11.57
C MET A 28 -5.57 -4.40 -10.49
N ALA A 29 -5.00 -3.23 -10.22
CA ALA A 29 -5.55 -2.27 -9.26
C ALA A 29 -6.99 -1.87 -9.62
N VAL A 30 -7.23 -1.46 -10.87
CA VAL A 30 -8.57 -1.09 -11.37
C VAL A 30 -9.56 -2.26 -11.25
N THR A 31 -9.11 -3.49 -11.50
CA THR A 31 -9.97 -4.68 -11.39
C THR A 31 -10.44 -4.92 -9.95
N VAL A 32 -9.57 -4.69 -8.98
CA VAL A 32 -9.92 -4.80 -7.55
C VAL A 32 -10.84 -3.66 -7.11
N GLU A 33 -10.51 -2.43 -7.49
CA GLU A 33 -11.35 -1.24 -7.20
C GLU A 33 -12.76 -1.36 -7.80
N ALA A 34 -12.91 -2.00 -8.96
CA ALA A 34 -14.24 -2.24 -9.56
C ALA A 34 -15.15 -3.14 -8.69
N ARG A 35 -14.58 -3.96 -7.80
CA ARG A 35 -15.34 -4.79 -6.86
C ARG A 35 -15.63 -4.10 -5.52
N ASP A 36 -14.83 -3.12 -5.16
CA ASP A 36 -14.99 -2.31 -3.95
C ASP A 36 -15.05 -0.83 -4.36
N PRO A 37 -16.21 -0.35 -4.80
CA PRO A 37 -16.38 1.00 -5.36
C PRO A 37 -16.05 2.12 -4.36
N TYR A 38 -15.95 1.79 -3.07
CA TYR A 38 -15.59 2.75 -2.03
C TYR A 38 -14.07 2.93 -1.87
N THR A 39 -13.28 2.11 -2.58
CA THR A 39 -11.81 2.23 -2.63
C THR A 39 -11.32 2.90 -3.91
N ALA A 40 -12.21 3.49 -4.71
CA ALA A 40 -11.80 4.21 -5.92
C ALA A 40 -10.72 5.25 -5.60
N GLY A 41 -9.54 5.07 -6.21
CA GLY A 41 -8.36 5.90 -6.01
C GLY A 41 -7.65 5.75 -4.65
N HIS A 42 -8.16 4.93 -3.71
CA HIS A 42 -7.50 4.65 -2.44
C HIS A 42 -6.09 4.11 -2.65
N GLN A 43 -5.96 3.06 -3.46
CA GLN A 43 -4.67 2.42 -3.73
C GLN A 43 -3.66 3.40 -4.35
N ARG A 44 -4.11 4.29 -5.24
CA ARG A 44 -3.28 5.33 -5.82
C ARG A 44 -2.82 6.34 -4.77
N ARG A 45 -3.74 6.89 -3.97
CA ARG A 45 -3.39 7.87 -2.93
C ARG A 45 -2.52 7.28 -1.83
N ALA A 46 -2.78 6.04 -1.41
CA ALA A 46 -1.90 5.32 -0.48
C ALA A 46 -0.50 5.11 -1.07
N ALA A 47 -0.40 4.76 -2.37
CA ALA A 47 0.87 4.60 -3.06
C ALA A 47 1.64 5.92 -3.18
N ASP A 48 0.95 7.02 -3.50
CA ASP A 48 1.57 8.35 -3.60
C ASP A 48 2.10 8.81 -2.24
N LEU A 49 1.35 8.58 -1.14
CA LEU A 49 1.81 8.87 0.20
C LEU A 49 2.98 7.95 0.61
N ALA A 50 2.89 6.64 0.34
CA ALA A 50 3.97 5.70 0.64
C ALA A 50 5.28 6.09 -0.07
N ARG A 51 5.20 6.51 -1.34
CA ARG A 51 6.33 7.05 -2.08
C ARG A 51 6.93 8.27 -1.39
N ALA A 52 6.09 9.27 -1.06
CA ALA A 52 6.56 10.50 -0.42
C ALA A 52 7.24 10.22 0.94
N ILE A 53 6.69 9.29 1.74
CA ILE A 53 7.31 8.87 3.00
C ILE A 53 8.67 8.21 2.73
N ALA A 54 8.76 7.30 1.75
CA ALA A 54 10.01 6.62 1.41
C ALA A 54 11.09 7.58 0.89
N GLU A 55 10.70 8.59 0.10
CA GLU A 55 11.59 9.65 -0.36
C GLU A 55 12.13 10.49 0.82
N GLU A 56 11.26 10.90 1.76
CA GLU A 56 11.65 11.66 2.96
C GLU A 56 12.57 10.82 3.88
N MET A 57 12.37 9.50 3.94
CA MET A 57 13.25 8.58 4.67
C MET A 57 14.56 8.25 3.93
N GLY A 58 14.74 8.70 2.68
CA GLY A 58 15.96 8.49 1.90
C GLY A 58 16.16 7.08 1.36
N LEU A 59 15.08 6.32 1.11
CA LEU A 59 15.16 5.00 0.47
C LEU A 59 15.72 5.13 -0.94
N SER A 60 16.33 4.04 -1.45
CA SER A 60 16.82 4.00 -2.83
C SER A 60 15.67 4.05 -3.85
N GLY A 61 15.95 4.56 -5.05
CA GLY A 61 14.94 4.63 -6.11
C GLY A 61 14.32 3.27 -6.47
N GLU A 62 15.08 2.18 -6.36
CA GLU A 62 14.57 0.82 -6.57
C GLU A 62 13.61 0.39 -5.47
N GLN A 63 13.92 0.68 -4.21
CA GLN A 63 13.02 0.39 -3.08
C GLN A 63 11.72 1.19 -3.19
N ILE A 64 11.82 2.48 -3.53
CA ILE A 64 10.66 3.36 -3.74
C ILE A 64 9.77 2.82 -4.86
N GLU A 65 10.35 2.35 -5.96
CA GLU A 65 9.58 1.79 -7.06
C GLU A 65 8.86 0.50 -6.67
N GLY A 66 9.56 -0.42 -6.01
CA GLY A 66 8.96 -1.65 -5.50
C GLY A 66 7.81 -1.39 -4.51
N LEU A 67 8.02 -0.48 -3.56
CA LEU A 67 7.00 -0.04 -2.62
C LEU A 67 5.78 0.57 -3.34
N TYR A 68 6.02 1.44 -4.32
CA TYR A 68 4.94 2.08 -5.07
C TYR A 68 4.09 1.07 -5.83
N MET A 69 4.72 0.07 -6.46
CA MET A 69 4.00 -1.01 -7.12
C MET A 69 3.21 -1.86 -6.14
N ALA A 70 3.81 -2.25 -5.01
CA ALA A 70 3.12 -3.00 -3.96
C ALA A 70 1.91 -2.22 -3.41
N ALA A 71 2.09 -0.94 -3.13
CA ALA A 71 1.03 -0.08 -2.62
C ALA A 71 -0.15 0.06 -3.59
N LYS A 72 0.10 0.06 -4.90
CA LYS A 72 -0.97 0.10 -5.92
C LYS A 72 -1.85 -1.15 -5.96
N ILE A 73 -1.37 -2.28 -5.48
CA ILE A 73 -2.10 -3.55 -5.52
C ILE A 73 -2.17 -4.24 -4.15
N HIS A 74 -1.90 -3.51 -3.06
CA HIS A 74 -1.84 -4.12 -1.73
C HIS A 74 -3.13 -4.85 -1.34
N ASP A 75 -4.25 -4.40 -1.84
CA ASP A 75 -5.58 -4.94 -1.63
C ASP A 75 -6.01 -6.03 -2.64
N ILE A 76 -5.11 -6.51 -3.52
CA ILE A 76 -5.47 -7.45 -4.59
C ILE A 76 -6.18 -8.71 -4.07
N GLY A 77 -5.85 -9.14 -2.86
CA GLY A 77 -6.49 -10.30 -2.24
C GLY A 77 -7.96 -10.11 -1.88
N LYS A 78 -8.48 -8.89 -1.89
CA LYS A 78 -9.93 -8.61 -1.73
C LYS A 78 -10.77 -9.27 -2.82
N ILE A 79 -10.16 -9.68 -3.93
CA ILE A 79 -10.84 -10.44 -4.99
C ILE A 79 -11.42 -11.77 -4.46
N ALA A 80 -10.83 -12.33 -3.41
CA ALA A 80 -11.29 -13.56 -2.76
C ALA A 80 -12.41 -13.34 -1.74
N ILE A 81 -12.73 -12.08 -1.40
CA ILE A 81 -13.76 -11.75 -0.41
C ILE A 81 -15.13 -11.60 -1.10
N PRO A 82 -16.21 -12.19 -0.55
CA PRO A 82 -17.56 -11.97 -1.06
C PRO A 82 -17.94 -10.50 -1.11
N ALA A 83 -18.54 -10.07 -2.23
CA ALA A 83 -18.94 -8.67 -2.44
C ALA A 83 -19.93 -8.18 -1.40
N GLU A 84 -20.81 -9.07 -0.90
CA GLU A 84 -21.78 -8.77 0.14
C GLU A 84 -21.14 -8.36 1.47
N ILE A 85 -19.92 -8.84 1.73
CA ILE A 85 -19.14 -8.45 2.92
C ILE A 85 -18.40 -7.14 2.68
N LEU A 86 -17.74 -7.00 1.51
CA LEU A 86 -17.01 -5.78 1.15
C LEU A 86 -17.92 -4.55 1.09
N ASN A 87 -19.14 -4.71 0.53
CA ASN A 87 -20.09 -3.62 0.32
C ASN A 87 -21.13 -3.50 1.44
N LYS A 88 -20.94 -4.18 2.56
CA LYS A 88 -21.89 -4.15 3.67
C LYS A 88 -21.99 -2.73 4.26
N PRO A 89 -23.19 -2.12 4.29
CA PRO A 89 -23.34 -0.74 4.75
C PRO A 89 -23.26 -0.60 6.28
N ASN A 90 -23.34 -1.72 7.01
CA ASN A 90 -23.32 -1.77 8.47
C ASN A 90 -21.99 -2.28 9.00
N ARG A 91 -21.77 -2.14 10.30
CA ARG A 91 -20.58 -2.69 10.96
C ARG A 91 -20.46 -4.19 10.71
N LEU A 92 -19.25 -4.62 10.41
CA LEU A 92 -18.91 -6.03 10.23
C LEU A 92 -18.95 -6.76 11.58
N THR A 93 -19.45 -7.99 11.56
CA THR A 93 -19.28 -8.91 12.69
C THR A 93 -17.82 -9.34 12.82
N THR A 94 -17.46 -9.91 13.96
CA THR A 94 -16.09 -10.45 14.17
C THR A 94 -15.70 -11.49 13.11
N VAL A 95 -16.65 -12.34 12.70
CA VAL A 95 -16.42 -13.37 11.68
C VAL A 95 -16.20 -12.74 10.31
N GLU A 96 -17.03 -11.78 9.91
CA GLU A 96 -16.88 -11.07 8.64
C GLU A 96 -15.57 -10.27 8.58
N PHE A 97 -15.20 -9.61 9.68
CA PHE A 97 -13.93 -8.92 9.77
C PHE A 97 -12.75 -9.90 9.72
N GLY A 98 -12.88 -11.07 10.35
CA GLY A 98 -11.91 -12.16 10.23
C GLY A 98 -11.71 -12.58 8.77
N LEU A 99 -12.80 -12.66 8.00
CA LEU A 99 -12.72 -12.98 6.58
C LEU A 99 -12.03 -11.87 5.77
N ILE A 100 -12.32 -10.58 6.06
CA ILE A 100 -11.62 -9.48 5.41
C ILE A 100 -10.12 -9.55 5.66
N LYS A 101 -9.68 -9.88 6.88
CA LYS A 101 -8.25 -10.00 7.21
C LYS A 101 -7.50 -11.02 6.33
N THR A 102 -8.21 -11.98 5.73
CA THR A 102 -7.55 -12.98 4.86
C THR A 102 -7.04 -12.39 3.54
N HIS A 103 -7.43 -11.16 3.17
CA HIS A 103 -6.99 -10.57 1.90
C HIS A 103 -5.47 -10.40 1.80
N SER A 104 -4.76 -10.12 2.91
CA SER A 104 -3.31 -10.01 2.90
C SER A 104 -2.65 -11.33 2.50
N GLN A 105 -3.13 -12.45 3.07
CA GLN A 105 -2.65 -13.79 2.70
C GLN A 105 -3.07 -14.15 1.28
N SER A 106 -4.33 -13.89 0.90
CA SER A 106 -4.81 -14.15 -0.47
C SER A 106 -4.03 -13.34 -1.51
N GLY A 107 -3.70 -12.10 -1.21
CA GLY A 107 -2.86 -11.25 -2.07
C GLY A 107 -1.44 -11.82 -2.24
N TYR A 108 -0.84 -12.28 -1.14
CA TYR A 108 0.43 -12.99 -1.18
C TYR A 108 0.35 -14.25 -2.05
N ASP A 109 -0.67 -15.08 -1.86
CA ASP A 109 -0.84 -16.32 -2.62
C ASP A 109 -1.04 -16.11 -4.13
N ILE A 110 -1.65 -15.00 -4.53
CA ILE A 110 -1.80 -14.61 -5.94
C ILE A 110 -0.46 -14.21 -6.55
N LEU A 111 0.44 -13.59 -5.78
CA LEU A 111 1.63 -12.92 -6.33
C LEU A 111 2.95 -13.63 -6.03
N LYS A 112 2.98 -14.60 -5.10
CA LYS A 112 4.22 -15.23 -4.60
C LYS A 112 5.04 -15.96 -5.67
N ASP A 113 4.37 -16.46 -6.72
CA ASP A 113 5.03 -17.19 -7.81
C ASP A 113 5.43 -16.29 -8.99
N ILE A 114 5.18 -14.97 -8.88
CA ILE A 114 5.60 -13.99 -9.87
C ILE A 114 6.98 -13.45 -9.48
N GLU A 115 7.96 -13.61 -10.38
CA GLU A 115 9.31 -13.09 -10.18
C GLU A 115 9.36 -11.57 -10.38
N PHE A 116 9.03 -10.83 -9.34
CA PHE A 116 9.25 -9.38 -9.31
C PHE A 116 10.70 -9.07 -8.90
N PRO A 117 11.28 -7.95 -9.38
CA PRO A 117 12.59 -7.48 -8.89
C PRO A 117 12.59 -7.09 -7.41
N TRP A 118 11.41 -6.90 -6.82
CA TRP A 118 11.17 -6.46 -5.45
C TRP A 118 10.28 -7.46 -4.71
N PRO A 119 10.32 -7.51 -3.38
CA PRO A 119 9.54 -8.45 -2.59
C PRO A 119 8.05 -8.02 -2.47
N ILE A 120 7.37 -7.74 -3.59
CA ILE A 120 5.99 -7.21 -3.65
C ILE A 120 5.02 -8.10 -2.89
N ALA A 121 5.05 -9.41 -3.14
CA ALA A 121 4.15 -10.35 -2.46
C ALA A 121 4.30 -10.27 -0.93
N ARG A 122 5.53 -10.18 -0.45
CA ARG A 122 5.82 -10.05 0.97
C ARG A 122 5.35 -8.70 1.55
N MET A 123 5.51 -7.60 0.83
CA MET A 123 4.98 -6.29 1.23
C MET A 123 3.46 -6.35 1.39
N ILE A 124 2.77 -7.03 0.46
CA ILE A 124 1.31 -7.21 0.51
C ILE A 124 0.89 -8.09 1.68
N LEU A 125 1.63 -9.15 2.00
CA LEU A 125 1.36 -9.97 3.17
C LEU A 125 1.45 -9.16 4.47
N GLU A 126 2.44 -8.28 4.57
CA GLU A 126 2.83 -7.59 5.80
C GLU A 126 2.14 -6.23 6.04
N HIS A 127 1.42 -5.66 5.07
CA HIS A 127 0.95 -4.26 5.16
C HIS A 127 -0.02 -3.97 6.33
N HIS A 128 -0.63 -5.00 6.90
CA HIS A 128 -1.45 -4.90 8.11
C HIS A 128 -0.77 -5.42 9.37
N GLU A 129 0.49 -5.80 9.29
CA GLU A 129 1.27 -6.08 10.48
C GLU A 129 1.58 -4.78 11.25
N ARG A 130 1.90 -4.94 12.54
CA ARG A 130 2.25 -3.84 13.43
C ARG A 130 3.58 -4.14 14.09
N ILE A 131 4.38 -3.10 14.36
CA ILE A 131 5.73 -3.31 14.90
C ILE A 131 5.75 -3.97 16.28
N ASP A 132 4.64 -3.95 17.02
CA ASP A 132 4.46 -4.65 18.30
C ASP A 132 3.99 -6.10 18.15
N GLY A 133 3.70 -6.57 16.91
CA GLY A 133 3.19 -7.91 16.63
C GLY A 133 1.68 -8.08 16.81
N SER A 134 0.93 -7.02 17.07
CA SER A 134 -0.54 -7.06 17.20
C SER A 134 -1.27 -7.11 15.86
N GLY A 135 -0.54 -7.01 14.74
CA GLY A 135 -1.07 -7.02 13.39
C GLY A 135 -1.51 -8.40 12.89
N TYR A 136 -1.72 -8.50 11.60
CA TYR A 136 -2.11 -9.75 10.92
C TYR A 136 -1.50 -9.80 9.51
N PRO A 137 -1.37 -11.01 8.89
CA PRO A 137 -1.91 -12.31 9.31
C PRO A 137 -1.01 -13.10 10.28
N ASN A 138 0.28 -12.76 10.37
CA ASN A 138 1.27 -13.60 11.05
C ASN A 138 1.69 -13.07 12.42
N GLY A 139 1.33 -11.84 12.79
CA GLY A 139 1.79 -11.20 14.03
C GLY A 139 3.30 -10.93 14.04
N LEU A 140 3.86 -10.59 12.89
CA LEU A 140 5.27 -10.23 12.78
C LEU A 140 5.55 -8.91 13.49
N ALA A 141 6.71 -8.83 14.17
CA ALA A 141 7.08 -7.64 14.95
C ALA A 141 8.45 -7.10 14.56
N GLY A 142 8.63 -5.81 14.75
CA GLY A 142 9.91 -5.13 14.68
C GLY A 142 10.66 -5.37 13.37
N ASP A 143 11.90 -5.85 13.49
CA ASP A 143 12.81 -6.04 12.36
C ASP A 143 12.49 -7.26 11.48
N HIS A 144 11.49 -8.06 11.85
CA HIS A 144 10.98 -9.12 10.97
C HIS A 144 10.14 -8.56 9.81
N LEU A 145 9.69 -7.31 9.89
CA LEU A 145 8.95 -6.62 8.84
C LEU A 145 9.91 -5.90 7.87
N LEU A 146 9.56 -5.92 6.59
CA LEU A 146 10.28 -5.10 5.61
C LEU A 146 10.11 -3.61 5.93
N PRO A 147 11.15 -2.78 5.76
CA PRO A 147 11.00 -1.32 5.87
C PRO A 147 9.88 -0.77 5.01
N GLU A 148 9.76 -1.27 3.78
CA GLU A 148 8.71 -0.90 2.83
C GLU A 148 7.30 -1.26 3.34
N SER A 149 7.14 -2.40 4.00
CA SER A 149 5.86 -2.81 4.61
C SER A 149 5.45 -1.91 5.75
N ARG A 150 6.42 -1.46 6.57
CA ARG A 150 6.17 -0.52 7.66
C ARG A 150 5.72 0.85 7.13
N ILE A 151 6.30 1.32 6.02
CA ILE A 151 5.90 2.55 5.34
C ILE A 151 4.48 2.40 4.76
N LEU A 152 4.22 1.29 4.07
CA LEU A 152 2.91 1.02 3.48
C LEU A 152 1.81 0.97 4.55
N SER A 153 2.10 0.36 5.71
CA SER A 153 1.18 0.31 6.85
C SER A 153 0.76 1.70 7.35
N VAL A 154 1.70 2.66 7.39
CA VAL A 154 1.41 4.07 7.76
C VAL A 154 0.57 4.74 6.68
N ALA A 155 0.97 4.62 5.42
CA ALA A 155 0.31 5.28 4.30
C ALA A 155 -1.14 4.78 4.12
N ASP A 156 -1.36 3.47 4.22
CA ASP A 156 -2.69 2.86 4.15
C ASP A 156 -3.61 3.38 5.24
N VAL A 157 -3.16 3.39 6.50
CA VAL A 157 -3.96 3.87 7.63
C VAL A 157 -4.32 5.34 7.47
N VAL A 158 -3.38 6.19 7.10
CA VAL A 158 -3.63 7.63 6.93
C VAL A 158 -4.64 7.87 5.82
N GLU A 159 -4.48 7.22 4.67
CA GLU A 159 -5.42 7.35 3.55
C GLU A 159 -6.80 6.79 3.93
N ALA A 160 -6.86 5.59 4.51
CA ALA A 160 -8.11 4.95 4.90
C ALA A 160 -8.90 5.76 5.95
N MET A 161 -8.23 6.49 6.84
CA MET A 161 -8.88 7.35 7.81
C MET A 161 -9.29 8.70 7.21
N ALA A 162 -8.51 9.23 6.28
CA ALA A 162 -8.79 10.50 5.62
C ALA A 162 -9.96 10.40 4.63
N SER A 163 -10.18 9.24 4.04
CA SER A 163 -11.18 9.00 3.00
C SER A 163 -12.52 8.50 3.55
N TYR A 164 -13.59 8.74 2.77
CA TYR A 164 -14.94 8.24 3.06
C TYR A 164 -15.01 6.72 2.89
N ARG A 165 -15.69 6.04 3.80
CA ARG A 165 -16.03 4.61 3.73
C ARG A 165 -17.53 4.41 3.97
N PRO A 166 -18.20 3.36 3.40
CA PRO A 166 -19.65 3.18 3.48
C PRO A 166 -20.22 3.12 4.91
N TYR A 167 -19.42 2.54 5.79
CA TYR A 167 -19.78 2.30 7.21
C TYR A 167 -19.18 3.35 8.15
N ARG A 168 -18.45 4.37 7.62
CA ARG A 168 -17.82 5.42 8.42
C ARG A 168 -17.56 6.67 7.57
N PRO A 169 -18.03 7.86 7.98
CA PRO A 169 -17.63 9.11 7.36
C PRO A 169 -16.11 9.28 7.42
N ALA A 170 -15.54 10.04 6.50
CA ALA A 170 -14.15 10.44 6.58
C ALA A 170 -13.89 11.12 7.94
N LEU A 171 -12.89 10.63 8.66
CA LEU A 171 -12.45 11.29 9.89
C LEU A 171 -11.61 12.54 9.59
N GLY A 172 -11.09 12.60 8.37
CA GLY A 172 -10.22 13.67 7.89
C GLY A 172 -8.74 13.43 8.22
N VAL A 173 -7.89 14.11 7.48
CA VAL A 173 -6.43 14.00 7.60
C VAL A 173 -5.94 14.30 9.02
N LYS A 174 -6.56 15.28 9.70
CA LYS A 174 -6.16 15.66 11.07
C LYS A 174 -6.23 14.49 12.04
N GLU A 175 -7.34 13.76 12.03
CA GLU A 175 -7.54 12.61 12.95
C GLU A 175 -6.62 11.44 12.55
N ALA A 176 -6.39 11.24 11.24
CA ALA A 176 -5.42 10.25 10.77
C ALA A 176 -4.01 10.53 11.27
N LEU A 177 -3.56 11.79 11.20
CA LEU A 177 -2.24 12.16 11.70
C LEU A 177 -2.13 12.04 13.23
N LEU A 178 -3.20 12.32 13.97
CA LEU A 178 -3.23 12.10 15.43
C LEU A 178 -3.13 10.60 15.78
N GLU A 179 -3.75 9.73 14.99
CA GLU A 179 -3.61 8.26 15.14
C GLU A 179 -2.15 7.83 14.99
N ILE A 180 -1.49 8.27 13.91
CA ILE A 180 -0.09 7.95 13.66
C ILE A 180 0.81 8.49 14.78
N GLU A 181 0.62 9.75 15.19
CA GLU A 181 1.42 10.38 16.24
C GLU A 181 1.30 9.67 17.60
N ARG A 182 0.08 9.29 18.00
CA ARG A 182 -0.19 8.59 19.26
C ARG A 182 0.44 7.21 19.34
N HIS A 183 0.56 6.53 18.20
CA HIS A 183 1.00 5.15 18.14
C HIS A 183 2.36 4.95 17.45
N ALA A 184 3.08 6.06 17.16
CA ALA A 184 4.46 6.00 16.69
C ALA A 184 5.35 5.27 17.72
N GLY A 185 6.18 4.34 17.25
CA GLY A 185 7.01 3.49 18.10
C GLY A 185 6.27 2.37 18.85
N MET A 186 4.94 2.31 18.74
CA MET A 186 4.10 1.21 19.28
C MET A 186 3.54 0.34 18.15
N LEU A 187 2.64 0.90 17.36
CA LEU A 187 2.00 0.21 16.23
C LEU A 187 2.71 0.49 14.91
N TYR A 188 3.24 1.70 14.77
CA TYR A 188 3.86 2.20 13.55
C TYR A 188 5.35 2.46 13.75
N ASP A 189 6.12 2.18 12.70
CA ASP A 189 7.54 2.50 12.67
C ASP A 189 7.76 4.00 12.94
N PRO A 190 8.59 4.38 13.91
CA PRO A 190 8.74 5.77 14.30
C PRO A 190 9.31 6.64 13.18
N ALA A 191 10.24 6.12 12.36
CA ALA A 191 10.81 6.89 11.26
C ALA A 191 9.78 7.12 10.14
N ALA A 192 8.97 6.12 9.81
CA ALA A 192 7.87 6.25 8.86
C ALA A 192 6.78 7.20 9.38
N ALA A 193 6.45 7.13 10.67
CA ALA A 193 5.51 8.03 11.32
C ALA A 193 6.00 9.50 11.28
N ASP A 194 7.25 9.75 11.68
CA ASP A 194 7.84 11.09 11.66
C ASP A 194 7.92 11.68 10.26
N ALA A 195 8.33 10.88 9.26
CA ALA A 195 8.34 11.28 7.86
C ALA A 195 6.94 11.66 7.37
N CYS A 196 5.94 10.82 7.66
CA CYS A 196 4.54 11.09 7.30
C CYS A 196 4.04 12.41 7.94
N LEU A 197 4.23 12.60 9.23
CA LEU A 197 3.82 13.82 9.93
C LEU A 197 4.52 15.06 9.36
N GLY A 198 5.81 14.96 9.05
CA GLY A 198 6.61 16.02 8.43
C GLY A 198 6.08 16.45 7.06
N LEU A 199 5.68 15.48 6.22
CA LEU A 199 5.11 15.73 4.90
C LEU A 199 3.84 16.61 4.98
N PHE A 200 2.91 16.28 5.85
CA PHE A 200 1.66 17.05 5.98
C PHE A 200 1.85 18.39 6.71
N ARG A 201 2.66 18.42 7.77
CA ARG A 201 2.80 19.61 8.63
C ARG A 201 3.77 20.66 8.08
N SER A 202 4.80 20.23 7.35
CA SER A 202 5.91 21.10 6.97
C SER A 202 6.18 21.18 5.47
N ARG A 203 5.83 20.11 4.70
CA ARG A 203 6.08 20.06 3.25
C ARG A 203 4.84 20.33 2.41
N GLY A 204 3.65 20.48 3.04
CA GLY A 204 2.41 20.80 2.36
C GLY A 204 1.85 19.66 1.51
N PHE A 205 2.14 18.40 1.86
CA PHE A 205 1.56 17.23 1.17
C PHE A 205 0.04 17.26 1.28
N GLN A 206 -0.62 17.00 0.16
CA GLN A 206 -2.07 16.87 0.07
C GLN A 206 -2.40 15.69 -0.84
N PHE A 207 -3.46 14.95 -0.50
CA PHE A 207 -3.99 13.96 -1.43
C PHE A 207 -4.59 14.65 -2.66
N GLU A 208 -4.35 14.09 -3.84
CA GLU A 208 -5.06 14.54 -5.03
C GLU A 208 -6.55 14.22 -4.89
N GLU A 209 -7.39 15.22 -5.15
CA GLU A 209 -8.84 15.04 -5.18
C GLU A 209 -9.23 14.10 -6.33
N ILE A 210 -10.20 13.23 -6.08
CA ILE A 210 -10.84 12.44 -7.15
C ILE A 210 -11.79 13.41 -7.87
N GLN A 211 -11.52 13.67 -9.13
CA GLN A 211 -12.46 14.34 -10.02
C GLN A 211 -13.63 13.43 -10.36
#